data_d071afc2a1619c292e865a4ce6ad44b2
#
_entry.id   d071afc2a1619c292e865a4ce6ad44b2
#
_cell.length_a   1.000
_cell.length_b   1.000
_cell.length_c   1.000
_cell.angle_alpha   90.00
_cell.angle_beta   90.00
_cell.angle_gamma   90.00
#
_symmetry.space_group_name_H-M   'P 1'
#
loop_
_entity.id
_entity.type
_entity.pdbx_description
1 polymer ?
#
loop_
_entity_poly.entity_id
_entity_poly.type
_entity_poly.pdbx_seq_one_letter_code
_entity_poly.pdbx_strand_id
1 'polypeptide(L)'
;RIRVIDSRQATVGEQVVVNRALQLMDEGLDLDAIADRLEAEKSEIHTIGLLDTLEYLKKGGRISKTVAFVGGALAIKPVVAIEDGKVILLGKARGSKNGENFLMREAEKAGLDFSRPLCLGYTGFSDAMLQKYMEDSRHLWEGHEDSLPVCTIGATIGTHIGPNAIALSF
;
A
#
# COMPACT_ATOMS: atom_id res chain seq x y z
N ARG A 1 -24.78 -3.29 -18.64
CA ARG A 1 -23.54 -4.07 -18.84
C ARG A 1 -22.70 -3.98 -17.57
N ILE A 2 -21.97 -5.03 -17.23
CA ILE A 2 -21.06 -5.09 -16.06
C ILE A 2 -19.78 -5.77 -16.51
N ARG A 3 -18.65 -5.23 -16.12
CA ARG A 3 -17.33 -5.86 -16.23
C ARG A 3 -16.77 -6.05 -14.81
N VAL A 4 -16.19 -7.20 -14.54
CA VAL A 4 -15.57 -7.54 -13.24
C VAL A 4 -14.07 -7.65 -13.46
N ILE A 5 -13.33 -6.91 -12.65
CA ILE A 5 -11.86 -6.87 -12.67
C ILE A 5 -11.35 -7.47 -11.36
N ASP A 6 -10.49 -8.47 -11.45
CA ASP A 6 -9.68 -8.90 -10.31
C ASP A 6 -8.45 -7.99 -10.20
N SER A 7 -8.50 -7.04 -9.28
CA SER A 7 -7.42 -6.06 -9.08
C SER A 7 -6.12 -6.70 -8.60
N ARG A 8 -6.20 -7.87 -7.95
CA ARG A 8 -5.10 -8.50 -7.18
C ARG A 8 -4.52 -7.59 -6.10
N GLN A 9 -5.27 -6.57 -5.72
CA GLN A 9 -4.89 -5.56 -4.74
C GLN A 9 -5.83 -5.57 -3.54
N ALA A 10 -5.48 -4.83 -2.53
CA ALA A 10 -6.32 -4.52 -1.38
C ALA A 10 -5.98 -3.14 -0.82
N THR A 11 -6.87 -2.58 0.02
CA THR A 11 -6.64 -1.32 0.73
C THR A 11 -6.30 -0.14 -0.20
N VAL A 12 -5.21 0.58 0.02
CA VAL A 12 -4.78 1.70 -0.83
C VAL A 12 -4.51 1.27 -2.29
N GLY A 13 -4.13 0.01 -2.51
CA GLY A 13 -3.96 -0.53 -3.86
C GLY A 13 -5.28 -0.68 -4.61
N GLU A 14 -6.34 -1.13 -3.93
CA GLU A 14 -7.67 -1.15 -4.51
C GLU A 14 -8.16 0.27 -4.86
N GLN A 15 -7.87 1.24 -3.99
CA GLN A 15 -8.19 2.65 -4.24
C GLN A 15 -7.47 3.17 -5.49
N VAL A 16 -6.20 2.80 -5.70
CA VAL A 16 -5.44 3.17 -6.90
C VAL A 16 -6.10 2.61 -8.16
N VAL A 17 -6.54 1.33 -8.15
CA VAL A 17 -7.26 0.74 -9.29
C VAL A 17 -8.56 1.49 -9.59
N VAL A 18 -9.34 1.84 -8.56
CA VAL A 18 -10.59 2.62 -8.71
C VAL A 18 -10.29 4.01 -9.27
N ASN A 19 -9.29 4.70 -8.73
CA ASN A 19 -8.91 6.03 -9.23
C ASN A 19 -8.41 5.97 -10.68
N ARG A 20 -7.70 4.90 -11.06
CA ARG A 20 -7.28 4.71 -12.45
C ARG A 20 -8.48 4.52 -13.38
N ALA A 21 -9.49 3.76 -12.95
CA ALA A 21 -10.73 3.62 -13.72
C ALA A 21 -11.43 4.98 -13.94
N LEU A 22 -11.48 5.83 -12.90
CA LEU A 22 -12.05 7.17 -13.00
C LEU A 22 -11.25 8.06 -13.96
N GLN A 23 -9.91 8.02 -13.88
CA GLN A 23 -9.04 8.73 -14.83
C GLN A 23 -9.33 8.33 -16.29
N LEU A 24 -9.41 7.02 -16.57
CA LEU A 24 -9.70 6.51 -17.90
C LEU A 24 -11.11 6.91 -18.39
N MET A 25 -12.06 7.00 -17.46
CA MET A 25 -13.41 7.50 -17.75
C MET A 25 -13.37 9.00 -18.13
N ASP A 26 -12.61 9.80 -17.42
CA ASP A 26 -12.45 11.23 -17.70
C ASP A 26 -11.70 11.47 -19.03
N GLU A 27 -10.82 10.54 -19.43
CA GLU A 27 -10.18 10.49 -20.76
C GLU A 27 -11.18 10.11 -21.88
N GLY A 28 -12.42 9.73 -21.52
CA GLY A 28 -13.50 9.42 -22.47
C GLY A 28 -13.55 7.97 -22.95
N LEU A 29 -12.85 7.04 -22.27
CA LEU A 29 -12.91 5.63 -22.59
C LEU A 29 -14.28 5.02 -22.22
N ASP A 30 -14.75 4.09 -23.00
CA ASP A 30 -15.95 3.31 -22.68
C ASP A 30 -15.66 2.17 -21.69
N LEU A 31 -16.73 1.53 -21.19
CA LEU A 31 -16.66 0.47 -20.19
C LEU A 31 -15.70 -0.68 -20.58
N ASP A 32 -15.73 -1.11 -21.84
CA ASP A 32 -14.91 -2.24 -22.26
C ASP A 32 -13.44 -1.83 -22.37
N ALA A 33 -13.16 -0.65 -22.93
CA ALA A 33 -11.81 -0.10 -23.03
C ALA A 33 -11.18 0.15 -21.64
N ILE A 34 -11.96 0.68 -20.66
CA ILE A 34 -11.52 0.84 -19.27
C ILE A 34 -11.14 -0.51 -18.68
N ALA A 35 -12.02 -1.51 -18.81
CA ALA A 35 -11.79 -2.83 -18.27
C ALA A 35 -10.52 -3.48 -18.85
N ASP A 36 -10.35 -3.42 -20.15
CA ASP A 36 -9.19 -3.99 -20.84
C ASP A 36 -7.89 -3.28 -20.43
N ARG A 37 -7.95 -1.96 -20.26
CA ARG A 37 -6.80 -1.16 -19.78
C ARG A 37 -6.42 -1.52 -18.34
N LEU A 38 -7.39 -1.64 -17.43
CA LEU A 38 -7.14 -2.05 -16.05
C LEU A 38 -6.56 -3.47 -15.95
N GLU A 39 -7.06 -4.41 -16.77
CA GLU A 39 -6.50 -5.76 -16.85
C GLU A 39 -5.03 -5.77 -17.29
N ALA A 40 -4.65 -4.89 -18.21
CA ALA A 40 -3.27 -4.76 -18.67
C ALA A 40 -2.34 -4.10 -17.64
N GLU A 41 -2.84 -3.08 -16.94
CA GLU A 41 -2.03 -2.23 -16.04
C GLU A 41 -1.96 -2.75 -14.58
N LYS A 42 -2.90 -3.60 -14.13
CA LYS A 42 -3.01 -4.01 -12.72
C LYS A 42 -1.77 -4.67 -12.13
N SER A 43 -0.93 -5.29 -12.95
CA SER A 43 0.34 -5.90 -12.50
C SER A 43 1.46 -4.88 -12.27
N GLU A 44 1.27 -3.65 -12.71
CA GLU A 44 2.22 -2.54 -12.52
C GLU A 44 1.96 -1.76 -11.22
N ILE A 45 0.85 -2.07 -10.54
CA ILE A 45 0.49 -1.42 -9.29
C ILE A 45 1.28 -2.03 -8.14
N HIS A 46 2.06 -1.21 -7.49
CA HIS A 46 2.83 -1.57 -6.31
C HIS A 46 2.07 -1.16 -5.03
N THR A 47 1.90 -2.10 -4.12
CA THR A 47 1.36 -1.80 -2.78
C THR A 47 2.31 -2.33 -1.73
N ILE A 48 2.84 -1.42 -0.93
CA ILE A 48 3.81 -1.70 0.13
C ILE A 48 3.33 -1.11 1.45
N GLY A 49 3.66 -1.75 2.56
CA GLY A 49 3.22 -1.29 3.88
C GLY A 49 4.21 -1.61 4.98
N LEU A 50 4.32 -0.69 5.95
CA LEU A 50 5.04 -0.86 7.20
C LEU A 50 4.03 -1.19 8.30
N LEU A 51 4.22 -2.31 8.97
CA LEU A 51 3.33 -2.75 10.03
C LEU A 51 4.01 -2.71 11.40
N ASP A 52 3.19 -2.62 12.44
CA ASP A 52 3.68 -2.71 13.82
C ASP A 52 4.12 -4.15 14.17
N THR A 53 3.37 -5.13 13.66
CA THR A 53 3.61 -6.57 13.89
C THR A 53 2.97 -7.41 12.80
N LEU A 54 3.47 -8.65 12.59
CA LEU A 54 2.83 -9.67 11.74
C LEU A 54 1.73 -10.46 12.46
N GLU A 55 1.51 -10.22 13.73
CA GLU A 55 0.61 -11.04 14.55
C GLU A 55 -0.83 -11.06 13.98
N TYR A 56 -1.32 -9.89 13.56
CA TYR A 56 -2.67 -9.75 13.01
C TYR A 56 -2.81 -10.49 11.67
N LEU A 57 -1.84 -10.33 10.76
CA LEU A 57 -1.81 -11.06 9.48
C LEU A 57 -1.77 -12.59 9.70
N LYS A 58 -0.99 -13.04 10.69
CA LYS A 58 -0.89 -14.45 11.05
C LYS A 58 -2.19 -14.98 11.62
N LYS A 59 -2.80 -14.28 12.58
CA LYS A 59 -4.10 -14.63 13.17
C LYS A 59 -5.21 -14.65 12.12
N GLY A 60 -5.19 -13.67 11.22
CA GLY A 60 -6.14 -13.54 10.12
C GLY A 60 -5.91 -14.52 8.96
N GLY A 61 -4.83 -15.33 8.98
CA GLY A 61 -4.50 -16.27 7.90
C GLY A 61 -4.10 -15.62 6.58
N ARG A 62 -3.66 -14.36 6.61
CA ARG A 62 -3.25 -13.59 5.42
C ARG A 62 -1.76 -13.64 5.15
N ILE A 63 -0.99 -14.28 6.02
CA ILE A 63 0.42 -14.59 5.80
C ILE A 63 0.71 -16.03 6.21
N SER A 64 1.62 -16.71 5.47
CA SER A 64 1.98 -18.09 5.76
C SER A 64 2.52 -18.26 7.18
N LYS A 65 2.14 -19.35 7.85
CA LYS A 65 2.68 -19.72 9.17
C LYS A 65 4.19 -19.98 9.14
N THR A 66 4.73 -20.27 7.96
CA THR A 66 6.17 -20.53 7.75
C THR A 66 7.01 -19.24 7.69
N VAL A 67 6.39 -18.08 7.57
CA VAL A 67 7.11 -16.82 7.77
C VAL A 67 7.57 -16.79 9.21
N ALA A 68 8.86 -17.08 9.42
CA ALA A 68 9.45 -17.19 10.74
C ALA A 68 9.29 -15.86 11.49
N PHE A 69 8.29 -15.82 12.34
CA PHE A 69 8.09 -14.74 13.28
C PHE A 69 9.10 -14.93 14.40
N VAL A 70 10.09 -14.08 14.47
CA VAL A 70 10.90 -13.95 15.67
C VAL A 70 10.00 -13.26 16.70
N GLY A 71 9.15 -14.07 17.37
CA GLY A 71 8.31 -13.59 18.44
C GLY A 71 9.17 -12.96 19.53
N GLY A 72 8.79 -11.80 19.99
CA GLY A 72 9.35 -11.18 21.19
C GLY A 72 10.50 -10.21 21.01
N ALA A 73 11.02 -9.97 19.83
CA ALA A 73 11.95 -8.87 19.63
C ALA A 73 11.16 -7.54 19.58
N LEU A 74 11.08 -6.89 20.73
CA LEU A 74 10.54 -5.54 20.86
C LEU A 74 11.16 -4.64 19.77
N ALA A 75 10.31 -3.93 18.99
CA ALA A 75 10.70 -2.98 17.95
C ALA A 75 11.08 -3.55 16.57
N ILE A 76 10.78 -4.81 16.24
CA ILE A 76 10.90 -5.27 14.85
C ILE A 76 9.63 -4.89 14.08
N LYS A 77 9.80 -4.09 13.04
CA LYS A 77 8.73 -3.61 12.13
C LYS A 77 8.82 -4.37 10.80
N PRO A 78 7.80 -5.15 10.45
CA PRO A 78 7.76 -5.82 9.15
C PRO A 78 7.36 -4.84 8.04
N VAL A 79 8.00 -4.98 6.88
CA VAL A 79 7.58 -4.35 5.63
C VAL A 79 7.03 -5.43 4.72
N VAL A 80 5.83 -5.22 4.23
CA VAL A 80 5.09 -6.17 3.40
C VAL A 80 4.74 -5.56 2.05
N ALA A 81 4.45 -6.40 1.07
CA ALA A 81 3.87 -5.99 -0.21
C ALA A 81 2.66 -6.87 -0.54
N ILE A 82 1.87 -6.41 -1.52
CA ILE A 82 0.87 -7.24 -2.17
C ILE A 82 1.42 -7.62 -3.54
N GLU A 83 1.63 -8.91 -3.76
CA GLU A 83 2.06 -9.47 -5.05
C GLU A 83 1.11 -10.59 -5.45
N ASP A 84 0.55 -10.52 -6.66
CA ASP A 84 -0.42 -11.49 -7.18
C ASP A 84 -1.57 -11.79 -6.21
N GLY A 85 -2.12 -10.77 -5.57
CA GLY A 85 -3.23 -10.88 -4.62
C GLY A 85 -2.84 -11.48 -3.26
N LYS A 86 -1.55 -11.61 -2.96
CA LYS A 86 -1.05 -12.19 -1.71
C LYS A 86 -0.18 -11.21 -0.95
N VAL A 87 -0.29 -11.23 0.37
CA VAL A 87 0.62 -10.48 1.24
C VAL A 87 1.93 -11.25 1.35
N ILE A 88 3.02 -10.61 0.96
CA ILE A 88 4.38 -11.12 1.10
C ILE A 88 5.19 -10.26 2.09
N LEU A 89 6.16 -10.87 2.75
CA LEU A 89 7.11 -10.16 3.60
C LEU A 89 8.33 -9.75 2.78
N LEU A 90 8.49 -8.45 2.54
CA LEU A 90 9.68 -7.89 1.87
C LEU A 90 10.89 -7.88 2.81
N GLY A 91 10.67 -7.55 4.07
CA GLY A 91 11.75 -7.50 5.04
C GLY A 91 11.30 -7.09 6.43
N LYS A 92 12.29 -6.92 7.30
CA LYS A 92 12.11 -6.53 8.69
C LYS A 92 13.08 -5.41 9.02
N ALA A 93 12.59 -4.37 9.69
CA ALA A 93 13.42 -3.28 10.15
C ALA A 93 13.38 -3.19 11.68
N ARG A 94 14.41 -2.65 12.30
CA ARG A 94 14.42 -2.39 13.74
C ARG A 94 14.03 -0.94 14.00
N GLY A 95 12.86 -0.76 14.60
CA GLY A 95 12.26 0.56 14.87
C GLY A 95 11.55 1.17 13.66
N SER A 96 10.67 2.13 13.92
CA SER A 96 9.83 2.77 12.89
C SER A 96 10.67 3.50 11.86
N LYS A 97 11.67 4.28 12.26
CA LYS A 97 12.53 5.03 11.35
C LYS A 97 13.23 4.15 10.30
N ASN A 98 13.76 2.98 10.70
CA ASN A 98 14.36 2.05 9.75
C ASN A 98 13.30 1.39 8.85
N GLY A 99 12.09 1.20 9.37
CA GLY A 99 10.94 0.72 8.59
C GLY A 99 10.51 1.74 7.53
N GLU A 100 10.40 2.99 7.91
CA GLU A 100 10.10 4.11 7.02
C GLU A 100 11.17 4.26 5.93
N ASN A 101 12.46 4.19 6.30
CA ASN A 101 13.58 4.20 5.34
C ASN A 101 13.54 2.99 4.40
N PHE A 102 13.07 1.83 4.87
CA PHE A 102 12.90 0.65 4.02
C PHE A 102 11.76 0.90 3.02
N LEU A 103 10.62 1.41 3.48
CA LEU A 103 9.48 1.74 2.63
C LEU A 103 9.86 2.76 1.56
N MET A 104 10.61 3.79 1.93
CA MET A 104 11.13 4.83 1.04
C MET A 104 12.01 4.24 -0.07
N ARG A 105 12.97 3.38 0.28
CA ARG A 105 13.84 2.72 -0.71
C ARG A 105 13.07 1.81 -1.68
N GLU A 106 12.04 1.13 -1.23
CA GLU A 106 11.22 0.31 -2.12
C GLU A 106 10.41 1.18 -3.09
N ALA A 107 9.88 2.32 -2.63
CA ALA A 107 9.21 3.28 -3.49
C ALA A 107 10.17 3.89 -4.54
N GLU A 108 11.37 4.30 -4.13
CA GLU A 108 12.42 4.80 -5.03
C GLU A 108 12.82 3.77 -6.09
N LYS A 109 13.00 2.52 -5.66
CA LYS A 109 13.42 1.41 -6.53
C LYS A 109 12.36 1.07 -7.58
N ALA A 110 11.09 1.09 -7.20
CA ALA A 110 9.99 0.83 -8.11
C ALA A 110 9.76 1.99 -9.09
N GLY A 111 10.09 3.22 -8.67
CA GLY A 111 9.84 4.44 -9.43
C GLY A 111 8.40 4.96 -9.24
N LEU A 112 8.28 6.22 -8.85
CA LEU A 112 6.99 6.88 -8.70
C LEU A 112 6.62 7.59 -10.01
N ASP A 113 5.41 7.32 -10.51
CA ASP A 113 4.85 8.01 -11.67
C ASP A 113 3.62 8.81 -11.25
N PHE A 114 3.79 10.11 -11.06
CA PHE A 114 2.70 11.02 -10.65
C PHE A 114 1.67 11.30 -11.75
N SER A 115 1.86 10.80 -12.97
CA SER A 115 0.82 10.81 -14.01
C SER A 115 -0.26 9.74 -13.74
N ARG A 116 0.05 8.79 -12.87
CA ARG A 116 -0.85 7.72 -12.43
C ARG A 116 -1.36 7.98 -11.01
N PRO A 117 -2.52 7.42 -10.63
CA PRO A 117 -3.00 7.51 -9.27
C PRO A 117 -2.04 6.86 -8.29
N LEU A 118 -1.84 7.51 -7.15
CA LEU A 118 -1.19 6.94 -5.99
C LEU A 118 -2.08 7.17 -4.75
N CYS A 119 -1.82 6.46 -3.67
CA CYS A 119 -2.54 6.63 -2.43
C CYS A 119 -1.69 6.22 -1.23
N LEU A 120 -1.68 7.07 -0.20
CA LEU A 120 -1.13 6.75 1.11
C LEU A 120 -2.26 6.42 2.09
N GLY A 121 -1.99 5.54 3.04
CA GLY A 121 -2.97 5.17 4.03
C GLY A 121 -2.37 4.83 5.38
N TYR A 122 -3.19 4.94 6.41
CA TYR A 122 -2.80 4.58 7.78
C TYR A 122 -3.93 3.86 8.52
N THR A 123 -3.57 3.12 9.57
CA THR A 123 -4.52 2.49 10.50
C THR A 123 -4.41 3.07 11.89
N GLY A 124 -5.51 3.04 12.64
CA GLY A 124 -5.58 3.54 14.02
C GLY A 124 -6.20 4.92 14.11
N PHE A 125 -6.00 5.55 15.25
CA PHE A 125 -6.64 6.83 15.60
C PHE A 125 -5.77 8.05 15.30
N SER A 126 -4.55 7.84 14.81
CA SER A 126 -3.59 8.91 14.52
C SER A 126 -2.83 8.60 13.25
N ASP A 127 -2.66 9.61 12.42
CA ASP A 127 -1.84 9.60 11.21
C ASP A 127 -0.39 10.05 11.45
N ALA A 128 -0.02 10.30 12.70
CA ALA A 128 1.29 10.90 13.04
C ALA A 128 2.49 10.15 12.44
N MET A 129 2.42 8.81 12.36
CA MET A 129 3.47 8.01 11.73
C MET A 129 3.51 8.22 10.22
N LEU A 130 2.35 8.34 9.57
CA LEU A 130 2.28 8.63 8.14
C LEU A 130 2.79 10.05 7.85
N GLN A 131 2.38 11.04 8.63
CA GLN A 131 2.86 12.41 8.49
C GLN A 131 4.38 12.50 8.63
N LYS A 132 4.93 11.81 9.62
CA LYS A 132 6.37 11.74 9.80
C LYS A 132 7.07 11.05 8.60
N TYR A 133 6.50 9.96 8.10
CA TYR A 133 7.02 9.30 6.89
C TYR A 133 7.03 10.26 5.70
N MET A 134 5.93 10.97 5.45
CA MET A 134 5.83 11.95 4.36
C MET A 134 6.84 13.09 4.50
N GLU A 135 7.07 13.58 5.73
CA GLU A 135 8.08 14.60 6.00
C GLU A 135 9.49 14.08 5.76
N ASP A 136 9.83 12.91 6.31
CA ASP A 136 11.18 12.30 6.20
C ASP A 136 11.49 11.88 4.74
N SER A 137 10.46 11.60 3.93
CA SER A 137 10.56 11.20 2.52
C SER A 137 10.19 12.30 1.53
N ARG A 138 10.21 13.56 1.96
CA ARG A 138 9.74 14.72 1.15
C ARG A 138 10.31 14.76 -0.26
N HIS A 139 11.57 14.34 -0.44
CA HIS A 139 12.21 14.31 -1.76
C HIS A 139 11.52 13.38 -2.77
N LEU A 140 10.74 12.38 -2.30
CA LEU A 140 9.92 11.52 -3.18
C LEU A 140 8.70 12.24 -3.75
N TRP A 141 8.24 13.30 -3.07
CA TRP A 141 6.98 13.99 -3.34
C TRP A 141 7.20 15.41 -3.89
N GLU A 142 8.46 15.77 -4.20
CA GLU A 142 8.81 17.12 -4.60
C GLU A 142 7.92 17.64 -5.74
N GLY A 143 7.23 18.76 -5.48
CA GLY A 143 6.26 19.36 -6.41
C GLY A 143 4.86 18.74 -6.39
N HIS A 144 4.61 17.74 -5.54
CA HIS A 144 3.32 17.05 -5.39
C HIS A 144 2.80 17.00 -3.96
N GLU A 145 3.47 17.63 -3.01
CA GLU A 145 3.24 17.52 -1.56
C GLU A 145 1.80 17.85 -1.16
N ASP A 146 1.21 18.87 -1.78
CA ASP A 146 -0.16 19.32 -1.48
C ASP A 146 -1.25 18.47 -2.14
N SER A 147 -0.87 17.55 -3.03
CA SER A 147 -1.80 16.74 -3.82
C SER A 147 -1.79 15.25 -3.46
N LEU A 148 -1.02 14.85 -2.45
CA LEU A 148 -0.91 13.45 -2.05
C LEU A 148 -2.22 12.96 -1.42
N PRO A 149 -2.91 11.98 -2.01
CA PRO A 149 -4.12 11.43 -1.43
C PRO A 149 -3.79 10.58 -0.20
N VAL A 150 -4.38 10.93 0.92
CA VAL A 150 -4.25 10.20 2.19
C VAL A 150 -5.61 9.67 2.60
N CYS A 151 -5.67 8.41 3.02
CA CYS A 151 -6.89 7.80 3.53
C CYS A 151 -6.69 7.04 4.84
N THR A 152 -7.75 6.92 5.62
CA THR A 152 -7.80 5.98 6.74
C THR A 152 -8.14 4.59 6.22
N ILE A 153 -7.30 3.62 6.51
CA ILE A 153 -7.54 2.22 6.17
C ILE A 153 -8.64 1.68 7.08
N GLY A 154 -9.73 1.21 6.47
CA GLY A 154 -10.94 0.78 7.17
C GLY A 154 -10.75 -0.48 8.02
N ALA A 155 -11.73 -0.75 8.90
CA ALA A 155 -11.68 -1.81 9.91
C ALA A 155 -11.46 -3.22 9.33
N THR A 156 -11.99 -3.52 8.14
CA THR A 156 -11.83 -4.83 7.49
C THR A 156 -10.35 -5.17 7.27
N ILE A 157 -9.59 -4.24 6.72
CA ILE A 157 -8.15 -4.42 6.53
C ILE A 157 -7.41 -4.19 7.86
N GLY A 158 -7.82 -3.19 8.64
CA GLY A 158 -7.22 -2.88 9.94
C GLY A 158 -7.17 -4.07 10.90
N THR A 159 -8.19 -4.94 10.89
CA THR A 159 -8.20 -6.20 11.68
C THR A 159 -7.06 -7.15 11.32
N HIS A 160 -6.61 -7.12 10.07
CA HIS A 160 -5.53 -7.99 9.59
C HIS A 160 -4.14 -7.38 9.71
N ILE A 161 -4.00 -6.06 9.61
CA ILE A 161 -2.69 -5.40 9.65
C ILE A 161 -2.40 -4.73 10.99
N GLY A 162 -3.44 -4.56 11.83
CA GLY A 162 -3.33 -3.93 13.15
C GLY A 162 -3.28 -2.41 13.10
N PRO A 163 -3.20 -1.77 14.28
CA PRO A 163 -3.02 -0.32 14.39
C PRO A 163 -1.59 0.08 14.05
N ASN A 164 -1.38 1.38 13.83
CA ASN A 164 -0.07 1.98 13.52
C ASN A 164 0.60 1.38 12.29
N ALA A 165 -0.18 0.94 11.31
CA ALA A 165 0.34 0.61 10.00
C ALA A 165 0.27 1.83 9.08
N ILE A 166 1.24 1.96 8.18
CA ILE A 166 1.18 2.87 7.04
C ILE A 166 1.35 2.08 5.76
N ALA A 167 0.71 2.54 4.71
CA ALA A 167 0.76 1.90 3.39
C ALA A 167 0.87 2.96 2.30
N LEU A 168 1.52 2.57 1.21
CA LEU A 168 1.67 3.34 -0.01
C LEU A 168 1.34 2.44 -1.19
N SER A 169 0.56 2.96 -2.14
CA SER A 169 0.34 2.32 -3.44
C SER A 169 0.48 3.33 -4.58
N PHE A 170 1.06 2.90 -5.67
CA PHE A 170 1.38 3.69 -6.86
C PHE A 170 1.54 2.80 -8.07
#